data_24e22e74051ce869f9f664e1dad7d904
#
_entry.id   24e22e74051ce869f9f664e1dad7d904
#
_cell.length_a   1.000
_cell.length_b   1.000
_cell.length_c   1.000
_cell.angle_alpha   90.00
_cell.angle_beta   90.00
_cell.angle_gamma   90.00
#
_symmetry.space_group_name_H-M   'P 1'
#
loop_
_entity.id
_entity.type
_entity.pdbx_description
1 polymer ?
#
loop_
_entity_poly.entity_id
_entity_poly.type
_entity_poly.pdbx_seq_one_letter_code
_entity_poly.pdbx_strand_id
1 'polypeptide(L)'
;MGLLQELTASQTTVPEKYLQLSKEEMEYRVRRIKSELGKSLFIPGHHYQKDEVIQFADAVGDSLQLAQVSAMNKDAKYIVFCGVHFMAETADILTTEKQTVLLPDMRAGCSMADMADIYQTERAWEKLYHLLGDTILPLTYVNSTAAIKSFVGKNGGATVTSSNAHKMVRWALTQKERILFLPDQHLGRNTAADIGIGLHEMAVWDPINDELLFEGKIEDIKVILWKGHCSVHENFTMNNIHSVRENYPEMNVIVHPECRKEVVDASDYNGSTKYIIETIEQAKPGSSWAIGTEMNLVQRLMGNHMDKHIISLNPHMCPCLTMNRIDLPHLLWSLETIVDGNPVNTIKVDKDVSKNALLALDRMLQRA
;
A
#
# COMPACT_ATOMS: atom_id res chain seq x y z
N MET A 1 27.40 4.44 3.05
CA MET A 1 27.19 3.00 2.75
C MET A 1 25.87 2.92 2.02
N GLY A 2 25.80 2.28 0.86
CA GLY A 2 24.59 2.31 0.03
C GLY A 2 23.49 1.41 0.58
N LEU A 3 22.25 1.76 0.30
CA LEU A 3 21.00 1.06 0.67
C LEU A 3 21.08 -0.47 0.45
N LEU A 4 21.76 -0.91 -0.61
CA LEU A 4 22.06 -2.31 -0.91
C LEU A 4 22.96 -3.00 0.13
N GLN A 5 23.88 -2.28 0.77
CA GLN A 5 24.73 -2.83 1.82
C GLN A 5 24.00 -2.92 3.17
N GLU A 6 23.09 -2.00 3.48
CA GLU A 6 22.20 -2.11 4.65
C GLU A 6 21.19 -3.24 4.48
N LEU A 7 20.60 -3.40 3.29
CA LEU A 7 19.71 -4.51 2.96
C LEU A 7 20.41 -5.87 2.98
N THR A 8 21.70 -5.94 2.65
CA THR A 8 22.46 -7.21 2.69
C THR A 8 23.04 -7.53 4.08
N ALA A 9 23.27 -6.53 4.91
CA ALA A 9 23.88 -6.73 6.23
C ALA A 9 22.89 -7.20 7.33
N SER A 10 21.56 -7.07 7.10
CA SER A 10 20.53 -7.43 8.09
C SER A 10 19.56 -8.53 7.63
N GLN A 11 19.81 -9.21 6.51
CA GLN A 11 18.93 -10.27 6.02
C GLN A 11 19.14 -11.56 6.82
N THR A 12 18.50 -11.66 7.96
CA THR A 12 18.29 -12.93 8.64
C THR A 12 17.30 -13.75 7.81
N THR A 13 17.76 -14.85 7.22
CA THR A 13 16.92 -15.86 6.57
C THR A 13 16.22 -16.68 7.64
N VAL A 14 14.95 -17.02 7.40
CA VAL A 14 14.21 -17.94 8.29
C VAL A 14 15.03 -19.24 8.47
N PRO A 15 15.30 -19.67 9.72
CA PRO A 15 16.09 -20.87 9.98
C PRO A 15 15.42 -22.14 9.42
N GLU A 16 16.24 -23.05 8.89
CA GLU A 16 15.78 -24.28 8.22
C GLU A 16 14.82 -25.12 9.09
N LYS A 17 15.01 -25.12 10.40
CA LYS A 17 14.13 -25.83 11.33
C LYS A 17 12.65 -25.49 11.18
N TYR A 18 12.30 -24.25 10.75
CA TYR A 18 10.92 -23.83 10.50
C TYR A 18 10.39 -24.33 9.15
N LEU A 19 11.26 -24.46 8.15
CA LEU A 19 10.89 -24.96 6.83
C LEU A 19 10.60 -26.47 6.84
N GLN A 20 11.08 -27.19 7.86
CA GLN A 20 10.88 -28.64 8.04
C GLN A 20 9.62 -28.97 8.87
N LEU A 21 8.96 -28.00 9.47
CA LEU A 21 7.74 -28.23 10.26
C LEU A 21 6.52 -28.45 9.35
N SER A 22 5.60 -29.32 9.82
CA SER A 22 4.30 -29.42 9.16
C SER A 22 3.48 -28.15 9.36
N LYS A 23 2.53 -27.90 8.47
CA LYS A 23 1.62 -26.77 8.58
C LYS A 23 0.85 -26.80 9.90
N GLU A 24 0.35 -27.96 10.28
CA GLU A 24 -0.44 -28.16 11.51
C GLU A 24 0.39 -27.85 12.76
N GLU A 25 1.67 -28.27 12.78
CA GLU A 25 2.58 -27.97 13.89
C GLU A 25 2.86 -26.47 14.00
N MET A 26 3.11 -25.79 12.86
CA MET A 26 3.30 -24.34 12.85
C MET A 26 2.06 -23.60 13.34
N GLU A 27 0.89 -23.96 12.83
CA GLU A 27 -0.38 -23.35 13.24
C GLU A 27 -0.65 -23.54 14.74
N TYR A 28 -0.40 -24.74 15.26
CA TYR A 28 -0.52 -25.02 16.68
C TYR A 28 0.39 -24.13 17.52
N ARG A 29 1.65 -24.01 17.15
CA ARG A 29 2.63 -23.15 17.84
C ARG A 29 2.25 -21.68 17.80
N VAL A 30 1.82 -21.17 16.63
CA VAL A 30 1.35 -19.78 16.51
C VAL A 30 0.18 -19.52 17.47
N ARG A 31 -0.84 -20.39 17.49
CA ARG A 31 -1.99 -20.26 18.41
C ARG A 31 -1.58 -20.29 19.88
N ARG A 32 -0.66 -21.18 20.23
CA ARG A 32 -0.10 -21.27 21.59
C ARG A 32 0.58 -19.98 22.01
N ILE A 33 1.48 -19.45 21.18
CA ILE A 33 2.20 -18.20 21.46
C ILE A 33 1.25 -17.00 21.54
N LYS A 34 0.26 -16.92 20.65
CA LYS A 34 -0.78 -15.89 20.74
C LYS A 34 -1.52 -15.94 22.09
N SER A 35 -1.86 -17.15 22.55
CA SER A 35 -2.51 -17.34 23.86
C SER A 35 -1.60 -16.95 25.03
N GLU A 36 -0.31 -17.28 24.94
CA GLU A 36 0.71 -16.97 25.96
C GLU A 36 0.97 -15.46 26.09
N LEU A 37 1.17 -14.76 24.96
CA LEU A 37 1.46 -13.34 24.93
C LEU A 37 0.21 -12.48 25.17
N GLY A 38 -0.98 -13.00 24.83
CA GLY A 38 -2.26 -12.33 25.03
C GLY A 38 -2.26 -10.90 24.49
N LYS A 39 -2.68 -9.93 25.30
CA LYS A 39 -2.75 -8.50 24.92
C LYS A 39 -1.39 -7.86 24.62
N SER A 40 -0.28 -8.50 25.00
CA SER A 40 1.06 -7.98 24.70
C SER A 40 1.44 -8.12 23.22
N LEU A 41 0.72 -8.96 22.47
CA LEU A 41 0.91 -9.19 21.05
C LEU A 41 -0.29 -8.67 20.25
N PHE A 42 0.00 -7.96 19.16
CA PHE A 42 -0.99 -7.56 18.17
C PHE A 42 -0.47 -7.90 16.75
N ILE A 43 -1.28 -8.58 15.97
CA ILE A 43 -0.95 -9.01 14.60
C ILE A 43 -1.90 -8.32 13.61
N PRO A 44 -1.56 -7.11 13.10
CA PRO A 44 -2.30 -6.52 11.98
C PRO A 44 -1.93 -7.23 10.68
N GLY A 45 -2.93 -7.58 9.86
CA GLY A 45 -2.76 -8.27 8.59
C GLY A 45 -3.43 -7.55 7.42
N HIS A 46 -2.68 -7.32 6.33
CA HIS A 46 -3.25 -6.69 5.15
C HIS A 46 -4.14 -7.66 4.35
N HIS A 47 -5.19 -7.17 3.73
CA HIS A 47 -6.11 -7.98 2.91
C HIS A 47 -5.42 -8.81 1.80
N TYR A 48 -4.23 -8.40 1.34
CA TYR A 48 -3.47 -9.10 0.29
C TYR A 48 -2.58 -10.23 0.82
N GLN A 49 -2.59 -10.50 2.13
CA GLN A 49 -1.87 -11.62 2.72
C GLN A 49 -2.51 -12.96 2.37
N LYS A 50 -1.69 -14.02 2.36
CA LYS A 50 -2.14 -15.42 2.23
C LYS A 50 -3.08 -15.79 3.38
N ASP A 51 -4.04 -16.66 3.11
CA ASP A 51 -4.99 -17.14 4.13
C ASP A 51 -4.30 -17.88 5.28
N GLU A 52 -3.19 -18.59 5.00
CA GLU A 52 -2.39 -19.25 6.02
C GLU A 52 -1.77 -18.30 7.06
N VAL A 53 -1.61 -17.02 6.71
CA VAL A 53 -1.09 -15.96 7.60
C VAL A 53 -2.24 -15.14 8.18
N ILE A 54 -3.17 -14.71 7.33
CA ILE A 54 -4.23 -13.79 7.73
C ILE A 54 -5.18 -14.38 8.79
N GLN A 55 -5.32 -15.73 8.84
CA GLN A 55 -6.11 -16.42 9.85
C GLN A 55 -5.65 -16.15 11.30
N PHE A 56 -4.41 -15.66 11.49
CA PHE A 56 -3.85 -15.33 12.78
C PHE A 56 -3.89 -13.84 13.12
N ALA A 57 -4.33 -13.00 12.16
CA ALA A 57 -4.41 -11.57 12.38
C ALA A 57 -5.47 -11.23 13.44
N ASP A 58 -5.16 -10.25 14.29
CA ASP A 58 -6.09 -9.67 15.27
C ASP A 58 -6.94 -8.57 14.65
N ALA A 59 -6.45 -7.98 13.56
CA ALA A 59 -7.20 -7.05 12.71
C ALA A 59 -6.78 -7.25 11.25
N VAL A 60 -7.77 -7.25 10.36
CA VAL A 60 -7.55 -7.31 8.90
C VAL A 60 -8.04 -5.99 8.30
N GLY A 61 -7.26 -5.41 7.40
CA GLY A 61 -7.62 -4.13 6.83
C GLY A 61 -6.78 -3.73 5.62
N ASP A 62 -7.12 -2.57 5.07
CA ASP A 62 -6.25 -1.84 4.14
C ASP A 62 -5.17 -1.05 4.90
N SER A 63 -4.28 -0.38 4.17
CA SER A 63 -3.16 0.36 4.76
C SER A 63 -3.61 1.45 5.75
N LEU A 64 -4.75 2.12 5.49
CA LEU A 64 -5.27 3.17 6.39
C LEU A 64 -5.86 2.56 7.65
N GLN A 65 -6.70 1.54 7.52
CA GLN A 65 -7.32 0.86 8.65
C GLN A 65 -6.26 0.28 9.58
N LEU A 66 -5.24 -0.39 9.01
CA LEU A 66 -4.16 -1.00 9.79
C LEU A 66 -3.28 0.05 10.48
N ALA A 67 -3.02 1.20 9.85
CA ALA A 67 -2.33 2.31 10.49
C ALA A 67 -3.12 2.84 11.70
N GLN A 68 -4.43 3.02 11.55
CA GLN A 68 -5.32 3.50 12.62
C GLN A 68 -5.40 2.52 13.79
N VAL A 69 -5.64 1.23 13.52
CA VAL A 69 -5.76 0.22 14.61
C VAL A 69 -4.43 -0.01 15.33
N SER A 70 -3.30 0.09 14.62
CA SER A 70 -1.97 0.01 15.23
C SER A 70 -1.73 1.19 16.18
N ALA A 71 -2.09 2.41 15.77
CA ALA A 71 -1.98 3.61 16.61
C ALA A 71 -2.89 3.56 17.86
N MET A 72 -4.06 2.93 17.76
CA MET A 72 -5.01 2.79 18.86
C MET A 72 -4.64 1.69 19.85
N ASN A 73 -3.93 0.65 19.43
CA ASN A 73 -3.58 -0.50 20.28
C ASN A 73 -2.35 -0.20 21.13
N LYS A 74 -2.53 0.52 22.23
CA LYS A 74 -1.46 0.94 23.15
C LYS A 74 -1.03 -0.12 24.15
N ASP A 75 -1.81 -1.21 24.30
CA ASP A 75 -1.54 -2.27 25.25
C ASP A 75 -0.53 -3.30 24.68
N ALA A 76 -0.44 -3.43 23.39
CA ALA A 76 0.48 -4.34 22.73
C ALA A 76 1.92 -3.87 22.88
N LYS A 77 2.77 -4.70 23.46
CA LYS A 77 4.22 -4.50 23.49
C LYS A 77 4.87 -4.84 22.15
N TYR A 78 4.33 -5.84 21.45
CA TYR A 78 4.83 -6.33 20.17
C TYR A 78 3.74 -6.23 19.12
N ILE A 79 4.09 -5.67 17.96
CA ILE A 79 3.22 -5.57 16.79
C ILE A 79 3.92 -6.33 15.66
N VAL A 80 3.40 -7.51 15.30
CA VAL A 80 3.93 -8.31 14.20
C VAL A 80 3.12 -8.01 12.95
N PHE A 81 3.66 -7.14 12.10
CA PHE A 81 2.94 -6.60 10.96
C PHE A 81 2.99 -7.56 9.76
N CYS A 82 1.87 -8.22 9.45
CA CYS A 82 1.70 -9.06 8.26
C CYS A 82 1.27 -8.20 7.06
N GLY A 83 2.23 -7.50 6.49
CA GLY A 83 2.08 -6.57 5.38
C GLY A 83 3.39 -6.41 4.63
N VAL A 84 3.73 -5.18 4.22
CA VAL A 84 5.01 -4.86 3.60
C VAL A 84 5.73 -3.76 4.38
N HIS A 85 7.01 -3.55 4.06
CA HIS A 85 7.95 -2.73 4.84
C HIS A 85 7.40 -1.34 5.18
N PHE A 86 6.90 -0.58 4.20
CA PHE A 86 6.37 0.76 4.44
C PHE A 86 5.16 0.80 5.40
N MET A 87 4.39 -0.29 5.48
CA MET A 87 3.27 -0.42 6.43
C MET A 87 3.79 -0.60 7.85
N ALA A 88 4.83 -1.43 8.02
CA ALA A 88 5.50 -1.61 9.31
C ALA A 88 6.23 -0.34 9.76
N GLU A 89 6.88 0.41 8.85
CA GLU A 89 7.40 1.76 9.14
C GLU A 89 6.29 2.71 9.61
N THR A 90 5.15 2.70 8.93
CA THR A 90 4.00 3.54 9.30
C THR A 90 3.48 3.16 10.69
N ALA A 91 3.44 1.87 11.01
CA ALA A 91 3.08 1.41 12.36
C ALA A 91 4.11 1.86 13.42
N ASP A 92 5.43 1.79 13.15
CA ASP A 92 6.46 2.28 14.08
C ASP A 92 6.35 3.79 14.32
N ILE A 93 6.08 4.57 13.27
CA ILE A 93 5.88 6.04 13.38
C ILE A 93 4.68 6.40 14.25
N LEU A 94 3.59 5.64 14.16
CA LEU A 94 2.33 5.92 14.83
C LEU A 94 2.24 5.32 16.24
N THR A 95 3.13 4.41 16.59
CA THR A 95 3.16 3.74 17.89
C THR A 95 4.09 4.42 18.89
N THR A 96 4.12 3.95 20.12
CA THR A 96 4.95 4.54 21.18
C THR A 96 6.31 3.86 21.26
N GLU A 97 7.31 4.52 21.86
CA GLU A 97 8.65 3.95 22.11
C GLU A 97 8.64 2.65 22.98
N LYS A 98 7.53 2.35 23.64
CA LYS A 98 7.35 1.10 24.43
C LYS A 98 6.92 -0.08 23.59
N GLN A 99 6.57 0.16 22.34
CA GLN A 99 6.09 -0.85 21.42
C GLN A 99 7.20 -1.19 20.40
N THR A 100 7.30 -2.44 20.07
CA THR A 100 8.26 -2.96 19.08
C THR A 100 7.48 -3.49 17.89
N VAL A 101 7.71 -2.91 16.72
CA VAL A 101 7.13 -3.38 15.46
C VAL A 101 8.09 -4.35 14.80
N LEU A 102 7.58 -5.48 14.34
CA LEU A 102 8.32 -6.50 13.60
C LEU A 102 7.69 -6.72 12.23
N LEU A 103 8.53 -7.00 11.24
CA LEU A 103 8.13 -7.46 9.92
C LEU A 103 8.65 -8.89 9.73
N PRO A 104 7.81 -9.91 9.57
CA PRO A 104 8.26 -11.32 9.57
C PRO A 104 9.34 -11.65 8.53
N ASP A 105 9.31 -11.05 7.34
CA ASP A 105 10.40 -11.06 6.35
C ASP A 105 10.76 -9.64 5.95
N MET A 106 11.99 -9.18 6.23
CA MET A 106 12.48 -7.84 5.87
C MET A 106 12.51 -7.59 4.35
N ARG A 107 12.46 -8.65 3.54
CA ARG A 107 12.38 -8.56 2.08
C ARG A 107 10.96 -8.35 1.56
N ALA A 108 9.96 -8.32 2.43
CA ALA A 108 8.59 -7.98 2.08
C ALA A 108 8.47 -6.47 1.80
N GLY A 109 9.08 -6.01 0.71
CA GLY A 109 9.08 -4.63 0.23
C GLY A 109 7.87 -4.29 -0.63
N CYS A 110 7.92 -3.13 -1.27
CA CYS A 110 6.93 -2.70 -2.26
C CYS A 110 7.64 -1.96 -3.39
N SER A 111 7.66 -2.55 -4.60
CA SER A 111 8.35 -1.96 -5.76
C SER A 111 7.85 -0.54 -6.09
N MET A 112 6.56 -0.27 -5.91
CA MET A 112 6.01 1.08 -6.11
C MET A 112 6.56 2.08 -5.08
N ALA A 113 6.65 1.68 -3.80
CA ALA A 113 7.22 2.53 -2.76
C ALA A 113 8.69 2.88 -3.06
N ASP A 114 9.43 1.93 -3.65
CA ASP A 114 10.84 2.09 -3.99
C ASP A 114 11.05 2.92 -5.29
N MET A 115 10.01 3.13 -6.10
CA MET A 115 10.07 3.96 -7.31
C MET A 115 10.19 5.46 -7.00
N ALA A 116 9.88 5.91 -5.78
CA ALA A 116 10.18 7.26 -5.32
C ALA A 116 11.31 7.20 -4.28
N ASP A 117 12.53 7.26 -4.75
CA ASP A 117 13.73 7.40 -3.92
C ASP A 117 13.86 8.82 -3.39
N ILE A 118 14.35 8.99 -2.14
CA ILE A 118 14.43 10.30 -1.51
C ILE A 118 15.37 11.27 -2.25
N TYR A 119 16.53 10.78 -2.74
CA TYR A 119 17.48 11.63 -3.44
C TYR A 119 16.95 12.07 -4.82
N GLN A 120 16.24 11.16 -5.53
CA GLN A 120 15.56 11.52 -6.77
C GLN A 120 14.43 12.52 -6.50
N THR A 121 13.69 12.33 -5.41
CA THR A 121 12.58 13.23 -5.02
C THR A 121 13.07 14.63 -4.68
N GLU A 122 14.16 14.76 -3.91
CA GLU A 122 14.76 16.05 -3.57
C GLU A 122 15.27 16.77 -4.82
N ARG A 123 15.97 16.07 -5.73
CA ARG A 123 16.40 16.67 -7.00
C ARG A 123 15.22 17.13 -7.86
N ALA A 124 14.19 16.31 -7.97
CA ALA A 124 12.97 16.67 -8.70
C ALA A 124 12.31 17.91 -8.08
N TRP A 125 12.23 17.93 -6.76
CA TRP A 125 11.67 19.06 -6.02
C TRP A 125 12.39 20.37 -6.29
N GLU A 126 13.73 20.38 -6.25
CA GLU A 126 14.55 21.55 -6.57
C GLU A 126 14.28 22.04 -8.01
N LYS A 127 14.27 21.14 -8.99
CA LYS A 127 14.01 21.49 -10.39
C LYS A 127 12.60 22.05 -10.57
N LEU A 128 11.61 21.40 -9.98
CA LEU A 128 10.21 21.84 -10.05
C LEU A 128 10.01 23.19 -9.36
N TYR A 129 10.68 23.40 -8.23
CA TYR A 129 10.65 24.68 -7.53
C TYR A 129 11.27 25.81 -8.34
N HIS A 130 12.40 25.56 -9.03
CA HIS A 130 12.99 26.53 -9.95
C HIS A 130 12.10 26.84 -11.16
N LEU A 131 11.37 25.85 -11.68
CA LEU A 131 10.49 25.99 -12.85
C LEU A 131 9.15 26.65 -12.50
N LEU A 132 8.54 26.30 -11.36
CA LEU A 132 7.15 26.62 -11.03
C LEU A 132 7.03 27.51 -9.78
N GLY A 133 8.13 27.82 -9.09
CA GLY A 133 8.14 28.59 -7.86
C GLY A 133 7.52 27.83 -6.66
N ASP A 134 7.18 28.57 -5.62
CA ASP A 134 6.54 28.04 -4.40
C ASP A 134 5.05 27.78 -4.58
N THR A 135 4.68 27.09 -5.66
CA THR A 135 3.27 26.82 -6.03
C THR A 135 2.86 25.37 -5.86
N ILE A 136 3.78 24.49 -5.43
CA ILE A 136 3.59 23.06 -5.40
C ILE A 136 3.41 22.55 -3.97
N LEU A 137 2.41 21.70 -3.72
CA LEU A 137 2.26 20.93 -2.48
C LEU A 137 2.53 19.45 -2.77
N PRO A 138 3.47 18.78 -2.05
CA PRO A 138 3.68 17.35 -2.25
C PRO A 138 2.61 16.54 -1.53
N LEU A 139 2.04 15.54 -2.21
CA LEU A 139 1.24 14.48 -1.64
C LEU A 139 1.94 13.16 -1.85
N THR A 140 1.90 12.26 -0.88
CA THR A 140 2.39 10.91 -1.07
C THR A 140 1.34 9.87 -0.72
N TYR A 141 1.17 8.92 -1.62
CA TYR A 141 0.43 7.72 -1.29
C TYR A 141 1.08 7.01 -0.09
N VAL A 142 0.29 6.41 0.79
CA VAL A 142 0.77 5.69 1.97
C VAL A 142 1.79 4.59 1.60
N ASN A 143 1.69 4.06 0.37
CA ASN A 143 2.64 3.13 -0.24
C ASN A 143 3.91 3.86 -0.68
N SER A 144 4.63 4.41 0.29
CA SER A 144 5.91 5.11 0.16
C SER A 144 6.75 4.89 1.41
N THR A 145 8.06 5.08 1.33
CA THR A 145 8.97 4.93 2.46
C THR A 145 8.73 6.01 3.54
N ALA A 146 9.21 5.75 4.76
CA ALA A 146 9.20 6.75 5.83
C ALA A 146 9.94 8.03 5.43
N ALA A 147 11.03 7.92 4.65
CA ALA A 147 11.80 9.05 4.15
C ALA A 147 10.96 9.97 3.23
N ILE A 148 10.17 9.39 2.32
CA ILE A 148 9.27 10.15 1.46
C ILE A 148 8.13 10.80 2.26
N LYS A 149 7.54 10.08 3.23
CA LYS A 149 6.55 10.65 4.14
C LYS A 149 7.13 11.84 4.94
N SER A 150 8.38 11.71 5.40
CA SER A 150 9.12 12.78 6.09
C SER A 150 9.32 14.01 5.21
N PHE A 151 9.80 13.80 3.96
CA PHE A 151 9.94 14.86 2.96
C PHE A 151 8.62 15.62 2.75
N VAL A 152 7.54 14.87 2.52
CA VAL A 152 6.20 15.42 2.30
C VAL A 152 5.71 16.19 3.52
N GLY A 153 5.87 15.64 4.72
CA GLY A 153 5.47 16.27 5.96
C GLY A 153 6.21 17.60 6.25
N LYS A 154 7.54 17.61 6.00
CA LYS A 154 8.41 18.78 6.12
C LYS A 154 8.00 19.90 5.15
N ASN A 155 7.56 19.55 3.94
CA ASN A 155 7.13 20.50 2.91
C ASN A 155 5.62 20.84 2.95
N GLY A 156 4.95 20.63 4.09
CA GLY A 156 3.56 21.04 4.30
C GLY A 156 2.52 20.09 3.70
N GLY A 157 2.96 19.05 3.00
CA GLY A 157 2.10 18.07 2.34
C GLY A 157 1.51 17.02 3.27
N ALA A 158 0.80 16.06 2.71
CA ALA A 158 0.11 15.00 3.43
C ALA A 158 0.26 13.63 2.78
N THR A 159 0.08 12.59 3.59
CA THR A 159 -0.12 11.23 3.08
C THR A 159 -1.55 11.09 2.56
N VAL A 160 -1.75 10.20 1.59
CA VAL A 160 -3.07 9.84 1.06
C VAL A 160 -3.21 8.31 0.97
N THR A 161 -4.43 7.82 0.92
CA THR A 161 -4.75 6.42 0.61
C THR A 161 -5.73 6.38 -0.55
N SER A 162 -5.91 5.22 -1.19
CA SER A 162 -6.94 5.06 -2.23
C SER A 162 -8.37 5.36 -1.72
N SER A 163 -8.61 5.21 -0.42
CA SER A 163 -9.92 5.51 0.19
C SER A 163 -10.21 7.00 0.35
N ASN A 164 -9.18 7.85 0.49
CA ASN A 164 -9.36 9.28 0.75
C ASN A 164 -8.68 10.21 -0.28
N ALA A 165 -8.14 9.65 -1.36
CA ALA A 165 -7.36 10.40 -2.35
C ALA A 165 -8.12 11.61 -2.92
N HIS A 166 -9.39 11.46 -3.30
CA HIS A 166 -10.22 12.55 -3.80
C HIS A 166 -10.31 13.73 -2.82
N LYS A 167 -10.53 13.44 -1.54
CA LYS A 167 -10.63 14.46 -0.49
C LYS A 167 -9.30 15.16 -0.27
N MET A 168 -8.20 14.39 -0.28
CA MET A 168 -6.86 14.92 -0.04
C MET A 168 -6.32 15.75 -1.22
N VAL A 169 -6.58 15.33 -2.45
CA VAL A 169 -6.21 16.11 -3.65
C VAL A 169 -6.99 17.43 -3.70
N ARG A 170 -8.30 17.42 -3.44
CA ARG A 170 -9.09 18.66 -3.33
C ARG A 170 -8.54 19.58 -2.25
N TRP A 171 -8.23 19.06 -1.06
CA TRP A 171 -7.62 19.82 0.01
C TRP A 171 -6.27 20.42 -0.41
N ALA A 172 -5.40 19.65 -1.02
CA ALA A 172 -4.08 20.12 -1.43
C ALA A 172 -4.15 21.29 -2.42
N LEU A 173 -5.10 21.25 -3.36
CA LEU A 173 -5.36 22.33 -4.32
C LEU A 173 -5.97 23.60 -3.69
N THR A 174 -6.45 23.53 -2.44
CA THR A 174 -6.79 24.74 -1.67
C THR A 174 -5.59 25.35 -0.97
N GLN A 175 -4.48 24.62 -0.84
CA GLN A 175 -3.26 25.08 -0.17
C GLN A 175 -2.27 25.70 -1.15
N LYS A 176 -2.13 25.08 -2.32
CA LYS A 176 -1.22 25.51 -3.41
C LYS A 176 -1.89 25.30 -4.76
N GLU A 177 -1.39 25.98 -5.78
CA GLU A 177 -1.92 25.91 -7.14
C GLU A 177 -1.70 24.53 -7.78
N ARG A 178 -0.64 23.84 -7.37
CA ARG A 178 -0.18 22.59 -7.96
C ARG A 178 0.09 21.54 -6.91
N ILE A 179 0.02 20.28 -7.29
CA ILE A 179 0.44 19.15 -6.45
C ILE A 179 1.51 18.32 -7.15
N LEU A 180 2.46 17.80 -6.38
CA LEU A 180 3.33 16.69 -6.77
C LEU A 180 2.79 15.42 -6.11
N PHE A 181 2.30 14.46 -6.89
CA PHE A 181 1.72 13.21 -6.39
C PHE A 181 2.73 12.07 -6.51
N LEU A 182 3.15 11.51 -5.38
CA LEU A 182 4.12 10.44 -5.23
C LEU A 182 3.43 9.15 -4.73
N PRO A 183 3.96 7.96 -4.99
CA PRO A 183 4.81 7.59 -6.10
C PRO A 183 4.03 7.05 -7.30
N ASP A 184 2.70 6.86 -7.20
CA ASP A 184 1.85 6.19 -8.20
C ASP A 184 1.18 7.18 -9.15
N GLN A 185 1.57 7.13 -10.43
CA GLN A 185 0.99 7.98 -11.45
C GLN A 185 -0.48 7.64 -11.74
N HIS A 186 -0.87 6.38 -11.62
CA HIS A 186 -2.22 5.94 -12.00
C HIS A 186 -3.25 6.37 -10.96
N LEU A 187 -2.98 6.08 -9.67
CA LEU A 187 -3.84 6.58 -8.59
C LEU A 187 -3.97 8.10 -8.64
N GLY A 188 -2.85 8.82 -8.82
CA GLY A 188 -2.86 10.28 -8.92
C GLY A 188 -3.68 10.77 -10.11
N ARG A 189 -3.47 10.19 -11.30
CA ARG A 189 -4.18 10.54 -12.54
C ARG A 189 -5.69 10.26 -12.46
N ASN A 190 -6.05 9.05 -12.04
CA ASN A 190 -7.45 8.65 -11.92
C ASN A 190 -8.18 9.53 -10.91
N THR A 191 -7.58 9.74 -9.73
CA THR A 191 -8.15 10.64 -8.70
C THR A 191 -8.32 12.07 -9.20
N ALA A 192 -7.33 12.63 -9.90
CA ALA A 192 -7.38 13.99 -10.42
C ALA A 192 -8.45 14.11 -11.52
N ALA A 193 -8.56 13.14 -12.41
CA ALA A 193 -9.59 13.11 -13.46
C ALA A 193 -11.00 13.03 -12.85
N ASP A 194 -11.21 12.18 -11.84
CA ASP A 194 -12.51 12.02 -11.17
C ASP A 194 -12.98 13.30 -10.45
N ILE A 195 -12.07 14.17 -10.06
CA ILE A 195 -12.42 15.48 -9.47
C ILE A 195 -12.52 16.61 -10.50
N GLY A 196 -12.37 16.30 -11.80
CA GLY A 196 -12.59 17.22 -12.91
C GLY A 196 -11.33 17.93 -13.41
N ILE A 197 -10.13 17.48 -13.05
CA ILE A 197 -8.87 18.00 -13.63
C ILE A 197 -8.64 17.28 -14.97
N GLY A 198 -8.48 18.06 -16.05
CA GLY A 198 -8.25 17.52 -17.38
C GLY A 198 -6.87 16.88 -17.52
N LEU A 199 -6.74 15.86 -18.39
CA LEU A 199 -5.44 15.24 -18.66
C LEU A 199 -4.41 16.26 -19.20
N HIS A 200 -4.86 17.30 -19.90
CA HIS A 200 -4.02 18.39 -20.38
C HIS A 200 -3.49 19.32 -19.25
N GLU A 201 -3.94 19.16 -18.02
CA GLU A 201 -3.48 19.86 -16.82
C GLU A 201 -2.57 18.95 -15.94
N MET A 202 -2.24 17.75 -16.42
CA MET A 202 -1.43 16.75 -15.71
C MET A 202 -0.10 16.53 -16.43
N ALA A 203 0.99 16.80 -15.73
CA ALA A 203 2.35 16.47 -16.18
C ALA A 203 2.82 15.17 -15.51
N VAL A 204 3.85 14.53 -16.07
CA VAL A 204 4.50 13.36 -15.49
C VAL A 204 5.96 13.66 -15.24
N TRP A 205 6.43 13.47 -14.02
CA TRP A 205 7.85 13.51 -13.67
C TRP A 205 8.47 12.14 -13.90
N ASP A 206 9.45 12.06 -14.81
CA ASP A 206 10.24 10.85 -15.05
C ASP A 206 11.51 10.88 -14.17
N PRO A 207 11.58 10.10 -13.06
CA PRO A 207 12.74 10.12 -12.18
C PRO A 207 13.99 9.44 -12.77
N ILE A 208 13.83 8.62 -13.81
CA ILE A 208 14.95 7.95 -14.49
C ILE A 208 15.69 8.94 -15.38
N ASN A 209 14.94 9.69 -16.20
CA ASN A 209 15.48 10.69 -17.09
C ASN A 209 15.60 12.07 -16.43
N ASP A 210 15.09 12.23 -15.19
CA ASP A 210 15.12 13.45 -14.41
C ASP A 210 14.52 14.65 -15.14
N GLU A 211 13.34 14.42 -15.79
CA GLU A 211 12.64 15.37 -16.65
C GLU A 211 11.13 15.41 -16.42
N LEU A 212 10.53 16.56 -16.75
CA LEU A 212 9.09 16.78 -16.74
C LEU A 212 8.51 16.53 -18.12
N LEU A 213 7.67 15.52 -18.26
CA LEU A 213 6.96 15.17 -19.49
C LEU A 213 5.61 15.88 -19.51
N PHE A 214 5.43 16.81 -20.43
CA PHE A 214 4.19 17.57 -20.57
C PHE A 214 4.04 18.14 -22.00
N GLU A 215 2.85 18.04 -22.58
CA GLU A 215 2.53 18.50 -23.93
C GLU A 215 1.65 19.76 -23.94
N GLY A 216 1.71 20.59 -22.90
CA GLY A 216 0.92 21.81 -22.78
C GLY A 216 1.74 23.03 -22.40
N LYS A 217 1.06 24.07 -21.97
CA LYS A 217 1.70 25.25 -21.38
C LYS A 217 1.96 24.97 -19.89
N ILE A 218 3.16 25.27 -19.44
CA ILE A 218 3.59 25.03 -18.05
C ILE A 218 2.63 25.68 -17.03
N GLU A 219 2.02 26.80 -17.40
CA GLU A 219 1.06 27.51 -16.56
C GLU A 219 -0.22 26.70 -16.30
N ASP A 220 -0.58 25.80 -17.21
CA ASP A 220 -1.81 24.98 -17.11
C ASP A 220 -1.64 23.78 -16.17
N ILE A 221 -0.40 23.43 -15.80
CA ILE A 221 -0.13 22.27 -14.92
C ILE A 221 -0.78 22.48 -13.55
N LYS A 222 -1.64 21.55 -13.14
CA LYS A 222 -2.21 21.44 -11.79
C LYS A 222 -1.68 20.24 -11.03
N VAL A 223 -1.40 19.14 -11.73
CA VAL A 223 -0.94 17.88 -11.12
C VAL A 223 0.32 17.41 -11.81
N ILE A 224 1.35 17.16 -11.02
CA ILE A 224 2.59 16.52 -11.43
C ILE A 224 2.58 15.10 -10.85
N LEU A 225 2.57 14.11 -11.70
CA LEU A 225 2.49 12.71 -11.36
C LEU A 225 3.90 12.11 -11.39
N TRP A 226 4.33 11.50 -10.30
CA TRP A 226 5.56 10.71 -10.30
C TRP A 226 5.38 9.45 -11.14
N LYS A 227 6.30 9.14 -12.06
CA LYS A 227 6.20 8.01 -13.01
C LYS A 227 6.47 6.65 -12.35
N GLY A 228 5.77 6.35 -11.28
CA GLY A 228 5.75 5.04 -10.63
C GLY A 228 4.40 4.36 -10.81
N HIS A 229 4.33 3.08 -10.47
CA HIS A 229 3.12 2.27 -10.60
C HIS A 229 3.16 1.03 -9.71
N CYS A 230 2.00 0.45 -9.43
CA CYS A 230 1.89 -0.84 -8.80
C CYS A 230 2.08 -1.97 -9.82
N SER A 231 3.07 -2.85 -9.61
CA SER A 231 3.35 -3.98 -10.50
C SER A 231 2.19 -4.98 -10.61
N VAL A 232 1.28 -5.02 -9.64
CA VAL A 232 0.07 -5.85 -9.69
C VAL A 232 -0.97 -5.18 -10.58
N HIS A 233 -1.34 -3.93 -10.28
CA HIS A 233 -2.44 -3.25 -10.96
C HIS A 233 -2.10 -2.82 -12.39
N GLU A 234 -0.81 -2.61 -12.71
CA GLU A 234 -0.32 -2.33 -14.08
C GLU A 234 -0.57 -3.49 -15.05
N ASN A 235 -0.74 -4.72 -14.55
CA ASN A 235 -1.00 -5.91 -15.37
C ASN A 235 -2.46 -6.11 -15.78
N PHE A 236 -3.38 -5.26 -15.32
CA PHE A 236 -4.74 -5.22 -15.87
C PHE A 236 -4.75 -4.35 -17.12
N THR A 237 -5.23 -4.92 -18.22
CA THR A 237 -5.19 -4.30 -19.56
C THR A 237 -6.56 -4.24 -20.21
N MET A 238 -6.69 -3.43 -21.26
CA MET A 238 -7.91 -3.40 -22.08
C MET A 238 -8.26 -4.76 -22.69
N ASN A 239 -7.25 -5.60 -22.99
CA ASN A 239 -7.52 -6.96 -23.48
C ASN A 239 -8.27 -7.80 -22.41
N ASN A 240 -7.97 -7.62 -21.13
CA ASN A 240 -8.73 -8.28 -20.06
C ASN A 240 -10.19 -7.78 -20.02
N ILE A 241 -10.40 -6.47 -20.13
CA ILE A 241 -11.75 -5.88 -20.21
C ILE A 241 -12.51 -6.45 -21.40
N HIS A 242 -11.91 -6.43 -22.60
CA HIS A 242 -12.56 -6.94 -23.83
C HIS A 242 -12.90 -8.44 -23.68
N SER A 243 -11.99 -9.24 -23.14
CA SER A 243 -12.24 -10.66 -22.92
C SER A 243 -13.43 -10.92 -21.98
N VAL A 244 -13.56 -10.14 -20.91
CA VAL A 244 -14.70 -10.25 -19.98
C VAL A 244 -15.99 -9.82 -20.68
N ARG A 245 -16.00 -8.70 -21.39
CA ARG A 245 -17.17 -8.20 -22.11
C ARG A 245 -17.65 -9.16 -23.20
N GLU A 246 -16.71 -9.85 -23.87
CA GLU A 246 -17.02 -10.84 -24.91
C GLU A 246 -17.58 -12.15 -24.33
N ASN A 247 -16.95 -12.69 -23.28
CA ASN A 247 -17.32 -13.98 -22.71
C ASN A 247 -18.46 -13.89 -21.67
N TYR A 248 -18.61 -12.74 -21.02
CA TYR A 248 -19.57 -12.48 -19.95
C TYR A 248 -20.19 -11.08 -20.09
N PRO A 249 -21.05 -10.80 -21.11
CA PRO A 249 -21.53 -9.45 -21.41
C PRO A 249 -22.23 -8.74 -20.24
N GLU A 250 -22.89 -9.48 -19.35
CA GLU A 250 -23.64 -8.94 -18.21
C GLU A 250 -22.81 -8.86 -16.90
N MET A 251 -21.52 -9.24 -16.96
CA MET A 251 -20.65 -9.25 -15.78
C MET A 251 -20.18 -7.82 -15.45
N ASN A 252 -20.37 -7.42 -14.21
CA ASN A 252 -19.82 -6.15 -13.71
C ASN A 252 -18.30 -6.24 -13.60
N VAL A 253 -17.60 -5.20 -13.98
CA VAL A 253 -16.15 -5.05 -13.81
C VAL A 253 -15.87 -4.01 -12.74
N ILE A 254 -15.12 -4.40 -11.71
CA ILE A 254 -14.68 -3.52 -10.64
C ILE A 254 -13.17 -3.58 -10.52
N VAL A 255 -12.50 -2.41 -10.47
CA VAL A 255 -11.05 -2.32 -10.45
C VAL A 255 -10.53 -1.37 -9.37
N HIS A 256 -9.29 -1.59 -8.96
CA HIS A 256 -8.58 -0.66 -8.07
C HIS A 256 -8.09 0.56 -8.87
N PRO A 257 -8.11 1.79 -8.31
CA PRO A 257 -7.71 3.01 -9.02
C PRO A 257 -6.20 3.13 -9.30
N GLU A 258 -5.38 2.17 -8.86
CA GLU A 258 -3.99 2.00 -9.32
C GLU A 258 -3.89 1.33 -10.71
N CYS A 259 -4.99 0.88 -11.29
CA CYS A 259 -5.03 0.44 -12.68
C CYS A 259 -4.84 1.61 -13.64
N ARG A 260 -4.40 1.30 -14.86
CA ARG A 260 -4.26 2.30 -15.93
C ARG A 260 -5.57 3.01 -16.18
N LYS A 261 -5.49 4.28 -16.59
CA LYS A 261 -6.65 5.15 -16.84
C LYS A 261 -7.68 4.51 -17.77
N GLU A 262 -7.23 3.94 -18.89
CA GLU A 262 -8.11 3.30 -19.87
C GLU A 262 -8.85 2.08 -19.29
N VAL A 263 -8.24 1.34 -18.35
CA VAL A 263 -8.88 0.21 -17.67
C VAL A 263 -9.92 0.69 -16.67
N VAL A 264 -9.59 1.74 -15.91
CA VAL A 264 -10.54 2.37 -14.97
C VAL A 264 -11.74 2.94 -15.70
N ASP A 265 -11.53 3.63 -16.84
CA ASP A 265 -12.61 4.23 -17.62
C ASP A 265 -13.53 3.20 -18.28
N ALA A 266 -13.01 2.01 -18.59
CA ALA A 266 -13.77 0.93 -19.23
C ALA A 266 -14.44 -0.02 -18.20
N SER A 267 -14.17 0.15 -16.90
CA SER A 267 -14.81 -0.60 -15.82
C SER A 267 -16.15 0.01 -15.41
N ASP A 268 -17.03 -0.79 -14.79
CA ASP A 268 -18.31 -0.31 -14.29
C ASP A 268 -18.15 0.37 -12.92
N TYR A 269 -17.15 -0.06 -12.15
CA TYR A 269 -16.84 0.45 -10.81
C TYR A 269 -15.33 0.55 -10.63
N ASN A 270 -14.90 1.57 -9.88
CA ASN A 270 -13.53 1.66 -9.40
C ASN A 270 -13.51 2.17 -7.95
N GLY A 271 -12.56 1.69 -7.16
CA GLY A 271 -12.43 2.13 -5.78
C GLY A 271 -11.35 1.38 -5.01
N SER A 272 -11.13 1.85 -3.77
CA SER A 272 -10.15 1.24 -2.86
C SER A 272 -10.43 -0.23 -2.56
N THR A 273 -9.46 -0.92 -1.98
CA THR A 273 -9.64 -2.30 -1.48
C THR A 273 -10.89 -2.44 -0.63
N LYS A 274 -11.11 -1.51 0.30
CA LYS A 274 -12.31 -1.47 1.14
C LYS A 274 -13.58 -1.35 0.29
N TYR A 275 -13.60 -0.42 -0.67
CA TYR A 275 -14.75 -0.22 -1.56
C TYR A 275 -15.07 -1.48 -2.38
N ILE A 276 -14.05 -2.18 -2.90
CA ILE A 276 -14.23 -3.44 -3.62
C ILE A 276 -14.87 -4.49 -2.71
N ILE A 277 -14.36 -4.68 -1.50
CA ILE A 277 -14.89 -5.63 -0.53
C ILE A 277 -16.35 -5.31 -0.22
N GLU A 278 -16.66 -4.09 0.20
CA GLU A 278 -18.01 -3.66 0.57
C GLU A 278 -19.00 -3.79 -0.60
N THR A 279 -18.56 -3.48 -1.84
CA THR A 279 -19.38 -3.62 -3.03
C THR A 279 -19.76 -5.09 -3.27
N ILE A 280 -18.79 -6.00 -3.15
CA ILE A 280 -19.05 -7.44 -3.35
C ILE A 280 -19.92 -8.00 -2.21
N GLU A 281 -19.67 -7.60 -0.95
CA GLU A 281 -20.46 -8.02 0.20
C GLU A 281 -21.93 -7.60 0.07
N GLN A 282 -22.19 -6.38 -0.40
CA GLN A 282 -23.54 -5.80 -0.55
C GLN A 282 -24.22 -6.22 -1.86
N ALA A 283 -23.48 -6.82 -2.79
CA ALA A 283 -24.03 -7.24 -4.07
C ALA A 283 -25.07 -8.37 -3.89
N LYS A 284 -26.08 -8.36 -4.76
CA LYS A 284 -27.18 -9.36 -4.72
C LYS A 284 -26.65 -10.77 -4.97
N PRO A 285 -27.23 -11.80 -4.31
CA PRO A 285 -26.99 -13.19 -4.70
C PRO A 285 -27.27 -13.42 -6.19
N GLY A 286 -26.45 -14.23 -6.85
CA GLY A 286 -26.49 -14.49 -8.29
C GLY A 286 -25.85 -13.41 -9.17
N SER A 287 -25.35 -12.30 -8.61
CA SER A 287 -24.62 -11.29 -9.37
C SER A 287 -23.25 -11.81 -9.84
N SER A 288 -22.75 -11.24 -10.96
CA SER A 288 -21.49 -11.64 -11.58
C SER A 288 -20.48 -10.48 -11.59
N TRP A 289 -19.21 -10.76 -11.21
CA TRP A 289 -18.17 -9.76 -10.99
C TRP A 289 -16.81 -10.22 -11.52
N ALA A 290 -16.17 -9.40 -12.34
CA ALA A 290 -14.75 -9.50 -12.68
C ALA A 290 -13.97 -8.45 -11.86
N ILE A 291 -13.05 -8.89 -11.01
CA ILE A 291 -12.35 -8.02 -10.06
C ILE A 291 -10.91 -7.80 -10.49
N GLY A 292 -10.53 -6.53 -10.70
CA GLY A 292 -9.17 -6.10 -11.04
C GLY A 292 -8.41 -5.59 -9.81
N THR A 293 -7.97 -6.50 -8.95
CA THR A 293 -7.09 -6.24 -7.82
C THR A 293 -6.26 -7.48 -7.45
N GLU A 294 -5.57 -7.46 -6.31
CA GLU A 294 -4.64 -8.50 -5.87
C GLU A 294 -5.32 -9.87 -5.68
N MET A 295 -4.64 -10.93 -6.14
CA MET A 295 -5.22 -12.27 -6.32
C MET A 295 -5.64 -12.95 -5.01
N ASN A 296 -4.89 -12.81 -3.92
CA ASN A 296 -5.28 -13.42 -2.63
C ASN A 296 -6.61 -12.85 -2.12
N LEU A 297 -6.81 -11.54 -2.30
CA LEU A 297 -8.09 -10.92 -1.97
C LEU A 297 -9.21 -11.44 -2.89
N VAL A 298 -8.97 -11.51 -4.20
CA VAL A 298 -9.98 -12.01 -5.15
C VAL A 298 -10.39 -13.44 -4.82
N GLN A 299 -9.42 -14.33 -4.55
CA GLN A 299 -9.68 -15.73 -4.16
C GLN A 299 -10.47 -15.81 -2.86
N ARG A 300 -10.17 -14.97 -1.88
CA ARG A 300 -10.90 -14.92 -0.61
C ARG A 300 -12.34 -14.46 -0.82
N LEU A 301 -12.56 -13.45 -1.66
CA LEU A 301 -13.92 -13.02 -2.02
C LEU A 301 -14.69 -14.11 -2.74
N MET A 302 -14.06 -14.84 -3.66
CA MET A 302 -14.67 -16.02 -4.31
C MET A 302 -15.08 -17.09 -3.30
N GLY A 303 -14.21 -17.39 -2.34
CA GLY A 303 -14.48 -18.40 -1.30
C GLY A 303 -15.58 -17.99 -0.31
N ASN A 304 -15.64 -16.72 0.04
CA ASN A 304 -16.61 -16.18 1.01
C ASN A 304 -18.00 -15.91 0.41
N HIS A 305 -18.09 -15.75 -0.92
CA HIS A 305 -19.32 -15.35 -1.61
C HIS A 305 -19.68 -16.35 -2.72
N MET A 306 -19.83 -17.65 -2.36
CA MET A 306 -20.23 -18.72 -3.29
C MET A 306 -21.64 -18.56 -3.88
N ASP A 307 -22.42 -17.62 -3.35
CA ASP A 307 -23.71 -17.19 -3.88
C ASP A 307 -23.59 -16.23 -5.09
N LYS A 308 -22.37 -15.83 -5.46
CA LYS A 308 -22.06 -14.91 -6.56
C LYS A 308 -21.05 -15.54 -7.53
N HIS A 309 -21.08 -15.13 -8.79
CA HIS A 309 -20.08 -15.54 -9.78
C HIS A 309 -18.95 -14.51 -9.82
N ILE A 310 -17.85 -14.79 -9.13
CA ILE A 310 -16.70 -13.90 -9.04
C ILE A 310 -15.53 -14.51 -9.79
N ILE A 311 -14.86 -13.70 -10.63
CA ILE A 311 -13.61 -14.06 -11.31
C ILE A 311 -12.57 -12.96 -11.15
N SER A 312 -11.29 -13.30 -11.33
CA SER A 312 -10.26 -12.27 -11.53
C SER A 312 -10.40 -11.69 -12.93
N LEU A 313 -10.28 -10.37 -13.06
CA LEU A 313 -10.23 -9.67 -14.36
C LEU A 313 -9.06 -10.17 -15.23
N ASN A 314 -7.94 -10.56 -14.60
CA ASN A 314 -6.82 -11.22 -15.26
C ASN A 314 -6.58 -12.60 -14.62
N PRO A 315 -7.06 -13.72 -15.25
CA PRO A 315 -6.94 -15.04 -14.67
C PRO A 315 -5.50 -15.58 -14.61
N HIS A 316 -4.56 -14.94 -15.31
CA HIS A 316 -3.13 -15.31 -15.35
C HIS A 316 -2.29 -14.49 -14.37
N MET A 317 -2.92 -13.66 -13.54
CA MET A 317 -2.20 -12.82 -12.60
C MET A 317 -1.58 -13.64 -11.46
N CYS A 318 -0.33 -13.34 -11.13
CA CYS A 318 0.29 -13.83 -9.91
C CYS A 318 -0.10 -12.93 -8.71
N PRO A 319 -0.20 -13.49 -7.51
CA PRO A 319 -0.28 -12.70 -6.29
C PRO A 319 0.89 -11.73 -6.15
N CYS A 320 0.75 -10.70 -5.32
CA CYS A 320 1.84 -9.77 -5.02
C CYS A 320 3.03 -10.52 -4.40
N LEU A 321 4.12 -10.64 -5.15
CA LEU A 321 5.27 -11.48 -4.78
C LEU A 321 5.92 -11.01 -3.47
N THR A 322 6.01 -9.71 -3.25
CA THR A 322 6.65 -9.15 -2.05
C THR A 322 5.77 -9.31 -0.81
N MET A 323 4.45 -9.12 -0.93
CA MET A 323 3.48 -9.39 0.13
C MET A 323 3.50 -10.88 0.53
N ASN A 324 3.61 -11.77 -0.47
CA ASN A 324 3.61 -13.22 -0.27
C ASN A 324 4.94 -13.80 0.24
N ARG A 325 5.97 -12.97 0.51
CA ARG A 325 7.18 -13.38 1.23
C ARG A 325 6.89 -13.71 2.68
N ILE A 326 5.90 -13.04 3.27
CA ILE A 326 5.46 -13.41 4.61
C ILE A 326 4.59 -14.65 4.49
N ASP A 327 5.06 -15.75 5.04
CA ASP A 327 4.42 -17.04 5.12
C ASP A 327 4.40 -17.55 6.57
N LEU A 328 3.85 -18.73 6.78
CA LEU A 328 3.70 -19.31 8.11
C LEU A 328 5.04 -19.57 8.81
N PRO A 329 6.12 -20.08 8.15
CA PRO A 329 7.45 -20.18 8.75
C PRO A 329 8.01 -18.86 9.26
N HIS A 330 7.90 -17.78 8.47
CA HIS A 330 8.39 -16.45 8.87
C HIS A 330 7.57 -15.87 10.02
N LEU A 331 6.26 -16.04 10.01
CA LEU A 331 5.39 -15.61 11.12
C LEU A 331 5.75 -16.35 12.41
N LEU A 332 5.83 -17.68 12.36
CA LEU A 332 6.17 -18.49 13.53
C LEU A 332 7.54 -18.11 14.10
N TRP A 333 8.54 -17.99 13.23
CA TRP A 333 9.88 -17.58 13.64
C TRP A 333 9.87 -16.24 14.37
N SER A 334 9.20 -15.23 13.82
CA SER A 334 9.09 -13.92 14.47
C SER A 334 8.45 -14.02 15.87
N LEU A 335 7.40 -14.83 15.99
CA LEU A 335 6.71 -15.02 17.26
C LEU A 335 7.56 -15.77 18.31
N GLU A 336 8.27 -16.84 17.91
CA GLU A 336 9.16 -17.58 18.82
C GLU A 336 10.31 -16.69 19.32
N THR A 337 10.89 -15.84 18.46
CA THR A 337 11.96 -14.93 18.89
C THR A 337 11.49 -13.85 19.87
N ILE A 338 10.21 -13.49 19.86
CA ILE A 338 9.60 -12.63 20.88
C ILE A 338 9.55 -13.36 22.23
N VAL A 339 9.11 -14.62 22.24
CA VAL A 339 9.05 -15.45 23.46
C VAL A 339 10.45 -15.68 24.03
N ASP A 340 11.44 -15.90 23.18
CA ASP A 340 12.86 -16.09 23.57
C ASP A 340 13.52 -14.77 24.06
N GLY A 341 12.82 -13.64 24.01
CA GLY A 341 13.32 -12.33 24.43
C GLY A 341 14.30 -11.66 23.48
N ASN A 342 14.46 -12.18 22.26
CA ASN A 342 15.37 -11.68 21.24
C ASN A 342 14.63 -11.48 19.90
N PRO A 343 13.67 -10.54 19.84
CA PRO A 343 12.87 -10.32 18.65
C PRO A 343 13.73 -9.95 17.43
N VAL A 344 13.54 -10.66 16.30
CA VAL A 344 14.21 -10.40 15.04
C VAL A 344 13.37 -9.53 14.13
N ASN A 345 13.99 -8.97 13.07
CA ASN A 345 13.30 -8.21 12.04
C ASN A 345 12.48 -7.03 12.60
N THR A 346 13.05 -6.35 13.60
CA THR A 346 12.43 -5.15 14.19
C THR A 346 12.55 -3.96 13.23
N ILE A 347 11.46 -3.24 13.11
CA ILE A 347 11.40 -1.99 12.35
C ILE A 347 11.63 -0.83 13.31
N LYS A 348 12.54 0.06 12.92
CA LYS A 348 12.78 1.30 13.66
C LYS A 348 13.07 2.43 12.69
N VAL A 349 12.17 3.40 12.65
CA VAL A 349 12.33 4.62 11.87
C VAL A 349 13.15 5.64 12.68
N ASP A 350 14.09 6.31 12.01
CA ASP A 350 14.85 7.39 12.63
C ASP A 350 13.92 8.46 13.23
N LYS A 351 14.31 9.05 14.36
CA LYS A 351 13.46 9.99 15.11
C LYS A 351 13.12 11.26 14.32
N ASP A 352 14.06 11.81 13.57
CA ASP A 352 13.83 13.02 12.79
C ASP A 352 12.95 12.72 11.56
N VAL A 353 13.18 11.56 10.93
CA VAL A 353 12.32 11.05 9.86
C VAL A 353 10.91 10.82 10.39
N SER A 354 10.75 10.12 11.50
CA SER A 354 9.47 9.80 12.14
C SER A 354 8.69 11.08 12.49
N LYS A 355 9.36 12.07 13.09
CA LYS A 355 8.73 13.36 13.46
C LYS A 355 8.10 14.07 12.27
N ASN A 356 8.81 14.16 11.14
CA ASN A 356 8.29 14.83 9.95
C ASN A 356 7.25 13.97 9.23
N ALA A 357 7.46 12.64 9.15
CA ALA A 357 6.50 11.72 8.56
C ALA A 357 5.16 11.74 9.31
N LEU A 358 5.18 11.86 10.63
CA LEU A 358 3.99 11.99 11.47
C LEU A 358 3.15 13.22 11.07
N LEU A 359 3.79 14.35 10.69
CA LEU A 359 3.05 15.52 10.21
C LEU A 359 2.20 15.22 8.94
N ALA A 360 2.77 14.43 8.02
CA ALA A 360 2.05 14.03 6.81
C ALA A 360 0.91 13.04 7.11
N LEU A 361 1.16 12.09 8.00
CA LEU A 361 0.18 11.10 8.46
C LEU A 361 -0.96 11.76 9.25
N ASP A 362 -0.64 12.66 10.17
CA ASP A 362 -1.65 13.38 10.98
C ASP A 362 -2.57 14.22 10.09
N ARG A 363 -2.03 14.92 9.09
CA ARG A 363 -2.85 15.67 8.13
C ARG A 363 -3.81 14.78 7.36
N MET A 364 -3.41 13.55 7.05
CA MET A 364 -4.27 12.53 6.46
C MET A 364 -5.35 12.07 7.46
N LEU A 365 -4.94 11.64 8.66
CA LEU A 365 -5.83 11.07 9.67
C LEU A 365 -6.91 12.05 10.15
N GLN A 366 -6.57 13.34 10.25
CA GLN A 366 -7.54 14.40 10.60
C GLN A 366 -8.58 14.66 9.50
N ARG A 367 -8.34 14.17 8.28
CA ARG A 367 -9.17 14.37 7.09
C ARG A 367 -9.70 13.06 6.49
N ALA A 368 -9.40 11.91 7.08
CA ALA A 368 -9.84 10.59 6.61
C ALA A 368 -11.33 10.36 6.79
#